data_ce846c8bc38ccc3fd217d62ab92be354
#
_entry.id   ce846c8bc38ccc3fd217d62ab92be354
#
_cell.length_a   1.000
_cell.length_b   1.000
_cell.length_c   1.000
_cell.angle_alpha   90.00
_cell.angle_beta   90.00
_cell.angle_gamma   90.00
#
_symmetry.space_group_name_H-M   'P 1'
#
loop_
_entity.id
_entity.type
_entity.pdbx_description
1 polymer ?
#
loop_
_entity_poly.entity_id
_entity_poly.type
_entity_poly.pdbx_seq_one_letter_code
_entity_poly.pdbx_strand_id
1 'polypeptide(L)'
;MDQQPVKPVSFTYKLKVEVRHIDTLNHVNNVVYLQWVNDISEKHWDKLAVNGLKEKYFWVVLRHELDYLNEAVLGDELTLYTYIGESKGVKSTRHVEISKGDTLLLKAASTWCLIDAKTLRPTR
;
A
#
# COMPACT_ATOMS: atom_id res chain seq x y z
N MET A 1 -7.14 -8.40 -29.23
CA MET A 1 -6.37 -8.75 -28.30
C MET A 1 -6.56 -8.05 -27.08
N ASP A 2 -6.61 -8.66 -26.08
CA ASP A 2 -6.85 -8.07 -24.98
C ASP A 2 -5.74 -8.00 -24.14
N GLN A 3 -5.12 -6.93 -24.12
CA GLN A 3 -4.12 -6.72 -23.22
C GLN A 3 -4.65 -6.33 -21.95
N GLN A 4 -4.12 -6.83 -20.89
CA GLN A 4 -4.37 -6.31 -19.59
C GLN A 4 -4.01 -4.87 -19.56
N PRO A 5 -4.89 -4.02 -19.10
CA PRO A 5 -4.55 -2.60 -18.96
C PRO A 5 -3.35 -2.48 -18.04
N VAL A 6 -2.38 -1.76 -18.46
CA VAL A 6 -1.25 -1.43 -17.59
C VAL A 6 -1.75 -0.48 -16.53
N LYS A 7 -1.46 -0.77 -15.27
CA LYS A 7 -1.82 0.15 -14.20
C LYS A 7 -1.00 1.42 -14.38
N PRO A 8 -1.64 2.57 -14.65
CA PRO A 8 -0.90 3.77 -15.02
C PRO A 8 0.00 4.30 -13.91
N VAL A 9 -0.36 4.05 -12.66
CA VAL A 9 0.43 4.51 -11.54
C VAL A 9 0.60 3.36 -10.58
N SER A 10 1.78 2.75 -10.60
CA SER A 10 2.07 1.60 -9.75
C SER A 10 3.49 1.63 -9.23
N PHE A 11 3.75 0.85 -8.22
CA PHE A 11 5.05 0.75 -7.58
C PHE A 11 5.23 -0.63 -6.98
N THR A 12 6.42 -1.18 -7.11
CA THR A 12 6.75 -2.50 -6.59
C THR A 12 7.92 -2.38 -5.62
N TYR A 13 7.85 -3.14 -4.54
CA TYR A 13 8.86 -3.14 -3.51
C TYR A 13 9.04 -4.57 -3.00
N LYS A 14 10.28 -4.95 -2.73
CA LYS A 14 10.57 -6.30 -2.24
C LYS A 14 11.15 -6.24 -0.84
N LEU A 15 10.77 -7.21 -0.02
CA LEU A 15 11.31 -7.31 1.33
C LEU A 15 11.44 -8.76 1.75
N LYS A 16 12.23 -9.00 2.79
CA LYS A 16 12.40 -10.32 3.36
C LYS A 16 11.80 -10.29 4.77
N VAL A 17 11.08 -11.35 5.12
CA VAL A 17 10.48 -11.46 6.44
C VAL A 17 11.59 -11.69 7.49
N GLU A 18 11.62 -10.83 8.50
CA GLU A 18 12.61 -10.86 9.56
C GLU A 18 12.00 -11.31 10.88
N VAL A 19 12.85 -11.64 11.83
CA VAL A 19 12.40 -12.12 13.15
C VAL A 19 11.42 -11.17 13.81
N ARG A 20 11.63 -9.88 13.69
CA ARG A 20 10.75 -8.87 14.30
C ARG A 20 9.33 -8.87 13.73
N HIS A 21 9.12 -9.53 12.59
CA HIS A 21 7.81 -9.58 11.95
C HIS A 21 6.96 -10.76 12.42
N ILE A 22 7.56 -11.69 13.15
CA ILE A 22 6.96 -12.99 13.44
C ILE A 22 6.29 -12.99 14.82
N ASP A 23 5.10 -13.60 14.89
CA ASP A 23 4.39 -13.78 16.15
C ASP A 23 4.72 -15.14 16.78
N THR A 24 4.01 -15.48 17.85
CA THR A 24 4.26 -16.73 18.59
C THR A 24 3.91 -17.98 17.81
N LEU A 25 3.18 -17.84 16.69
CA LEU A 25 2.80 -18.99 15.85
C LEU A 25 3.76 -19.16 14.68
N ASN A 26 4.87 -18.42 14.67
CA ASN A 26 5.86 -18.43 13.60
C ASN A 26 5.35 -17.91 12.25
N HIS A 27 4.30 -17.12 12.29
CA HIS A 27 3.77 -16.48 11.10
C HIS A 27 3.93 -14.98 11.23
N VAL A 28 3.95 -14.29 10.12
CA VAL A 28 3.95 -12.82 10.15
C VAL A 28 2.71 -12.34 10.88
N ASN A 29 2.91 -11.47 11.86
CA ASN A 29 1.82 -10.90 12.64
C ASN A 29 0.91 -10.08 11.73
N ASN A 30 -0.40 -10.25 11.89
CA ASN A 30 -1.38 -9.53 11.07
C ASN A 30 -1.19 -8.02 11.07
N VAL A 31 -0.75 -7.46 12.18
CA VAL A 31 -0.51 -6.02 12.29
C VAL A 31 0.66 -5.59 11.40
N VAL A 32 1.62 -6.46 11.19
CA VAL A 32 2.78 -6.16 10.35
C VAL A 32 2.35 -6.00 8.89
N TYR A 33 1.39 -6.79 8.42
CA TYR A 33 0.87 -6.62 7.06
C TYR A 33 0.27 -5.23 6.88
N LEU A 34 -0.46 -4.74 7.86
CA LEU A 34 -1.04 -3.41 7.79
C LEU A 34 0.06 -2.34 7.74
N GLN A 35 1.12 -2.53 8.52
CA GLN A 35 2.27 -1.62 8.49
C GLN A 35 2.90 -1.61 7.10
N TRP A 36 3.06 -2.77 6.49
CA TRP A 36 3.63 -2.87 5.14
C TRP A 36 2.74 -2.18 4.09
N VAL A 37 1.42 -2.31 4.23
CA VAL A 37 0.48 -1.62 3.34
C VAL A 37 0.68 -0.12 3.44
N ASN A 38 0.82 0.38 4.65
CA ASN A 38 1.04 1.80 4.88
C ASN A 38 2.41 2.24 4.35
N ASP A 39 3.43 1.45 4.61
CA ASP A 39 4.80 1.78 4.20
C ASP A 39 4.96 1.88 2.69
N ILE A 40 4.39 0.93 1.94
CA ILE A 40 4.52 0.97 0.48
C ILE A 40 3.72 2.15 -0.09
N SER A 41 2.62 2.50 0.54
CA SER A 41 1.83 3.64 0.13
C SER A 41 2.63 4.94 0.29
N GLU A 42 3.34 5.07 1.40
CA GLU A 42 4.20 6.23 1.64
C GLU A 42 5.39 6.26 0.69
N LYS A 43 6.01 5.12 0.44
CA LYS A 43 7.14 5.04 -0.50
C LYS A 43 6.71 5.46 -1.90
N HIS A 44 5.54 5.05 -2.32
CA HIS A 44 5.02 5.42 -3.63
C HIS A 44 4.72 6.91 -3.70
N TRP A 45 4.11 7.46 -2.64
CA TRP A 45 3.84 8.89 -2.58
C TRP A 45 5.14 9.70 -2.65
N ASP A 46 6.18 9.24 -1.97
CA ASP A 46 7.49 9.91 -2.01
C ASP A 46 8.05 9.98 -3.43
N LYS A 47 7.78 8.99 -4.25
CA LYS A 47 8.20 9.00 -5.65
C LYS A 47 7.33 9.89 -6.52
N LEU A 48 6.05 9.96 -6.23
CA LEU A 48 5.11 10.74 -7.03
C LEU A 48 5.12 12.22 -6.67
N ALA A 49 5.33 12.52 -5.40
CA ALA A 49 5.22 13.89 -4.90
C ALA A 49 6.53 14.64 -5.01
N VAL A 50 6.81 15.11 -6.22
CA VAL A 50 8.03 15.85 -6.51
C VAL A 50 7.71 17.35 -6.65
N ASN A 51 8.76 18.17 -6.75
CA ASN A 51 8.62 19.62 -6.97
C ASN A 51 7.81 20.33 -5.88
N GLY A 52 8.03 19.94 -4.63
CA GLY A 52 7.40 20.60 -3.49
C GLY A 52 5.96 20.15 -3.21
N LEU A 53 5.49 19.12 -3.91
CA LEU A 53 4.13 18.65 -3.72
C LEU A 53 3.91 18.10 -2.32
N LYS A 54 4.91 17.49 -1.72
CA LYS A 54 4.80 16.93 -0.36
C LYS A 54 4.60 18.00 0.69
N GLU A 55 5.06 19.19 0.46
CA GLU A 55 4.89 20.30 1.38
C GLU A 55 3.51 20.94 1.25
N LYS A 56 2.87 20.74 0.12
CA LYS A 56 1.57 21.35 -0.17
C LYS A 56 0.40 20.46 0.19
N TYR A 57 0.58 19.16 0.12
CA TYR A 57 -0.49 18.20 0.32
C TYR A 57 -0.03 17.00 1.11
N PHE A 58 -0.95 16.41 1.85
CA PHE A 58 -0.70 15.12 2.50
C PHE A 58 -1.98 14.29 2.47
N TRP A 59 -1.81 13.01 2.73
CA TRP A 59 -2.94 12.07 2.71
C TRP A 59 -3.27 11.62 4.11
N VAL A 60 -4.57 11.52 4.40
CA VAL A 60 -5.03 10.85 5.61
C VAL A 60 -5.83 9.63 5.20
N VAL A 61 -5.62 8.53 5.90
CA VAL A 61 -6.36 7.31 5.60
C VAL A 61 -7.71 7.37 6.28
N LEU A 62 -8.75 6.98 5.54
CA LEU A 62 -10.10 6.90 6.07
C LEU A 62 -10.52 5.47 6.34
N ARG A 63 -9.97 4.52 5.59
CA ARG A 63 -10.38 3.13 5.69
C ARG A 63 -9.34 2.21 5.10
N HIS A 64 -9.12 1.08 5.76
CA HIS A 64 -8.34 -0.03 5.21
C HIS A 64 -9.22 -1.26 5.17
N GLU A 65 -9.18 -1.99 4.06
CA GLU A 65 -9.79 -3.30 3.94
C GLU A 65 -8.70 -4.27 3.56
N LEU A 66 -8.43 -5.26 4.40
CA LEU A 66 -7.40 -6.24 4.16
C LEU A 66 -8.01 -7.64 4.14
N ASP A 67 -7.68 -8.40 3.10
CA ASP A 67 -8.03 -9.80 3.02
C ASP A 67 -6.75 -10.61 3.21
N TYR A 68 -6.68 -11.39 4.27
CA TYR A 68 -5.53 -12.24 4.58
C TYR A 68 -5.78 -13.60 3.93
N LEU A 69 -5.07 -13.88 2.86
CA LEU A 69 -5.35 -15.05 2.03
C LEU A 69 -4.42 -16.23 2.31
N ASN A 70 -3.15 -15.95 2.59
CA ASN A 70 -2.15 -16.97 2.89
C ASN A 70 -1.14 -16.38 3.86
N GLU A 71 -0.33 -17.22 4.47
CA GLU A 71 0.60 -16.78 5.50
C GLU A 71 2.02 -16.71 4.99
N ALA A 72 2.78 -15.79 5.53
CA ALA A 72 4.20 -15.70 5.30
C ALA A 72 4.94 -16.15 6.57
N VAL A 73 6.13 -16.69 6.40
CA VAL A 73 6.97 -17.17 7.49
C VAL A 73 8.35 -16.54 7.41
N LEU A 74 9.13 -16.73 8.48
CA LEU A 74 10.47 -16.19 8.56
C LEU A 74 11.31 -16.58 7.34
N GLY A 75 11.99 -15.61 6.77
CA GLY A 75 12.88 -15.82 5.64
C GLY A 75 12.23 -15.73 4.28
N ASP A 76 10.90 -15.67 4.22
CA ASP A 76 10.20 -15.54 2.94
C ASP A 76 10.55 -14.22 2.28
N GLU A 77 10.72 -14.27 0.96
CA GLU A 77 10.92 -13.06 0.17
C GLU A 77 9.58 -12.67 -0.44
N LEU A 78 9.15 -11.46 -0.12
CA LEU A 78 7.84 -10.98 -0.51
C LEU A 78 7.94 -9.86 -1.53
N THR A 79 6.97 -9.84 -2.43
CA THR A 79 6.81 -8.74 -3.37
C THR A 79 5.56 -7.96 -2.97
N LEU A 80 5.73 -6.66 -2.75
CA LEU A 80 4.63 -5.77 -2.46
C LEU A 80 4.39 -4.93 -3.70
N TYR A 81 3.14 -4.87 -4.12
CA TYR A 81 2.75 -4.14 -5.32
C TYR A 81 1.60 -3.23 -4.96
N THR A 82 1.70 -1.95 -5.32
CA THR A 82 0.63 -1.00 -5.08
C THR A 82 0.30 -0.23 -6.34
N TYR A 83 -0.95 0.10 -6.51
CA TYR A 83 -1.39 0.94 -7.61
C TYR A 83 -2.57 1.80 -7.15
N ILE A 84 -2.71 2.94 -7.82
CA ILE A 84 -3.81 3.84 -7.52
C ILE A 84 -5.01 3.37 -8.31
N GLY A 85 -6.12 3.23 -7.62
CA GLY A 85 -7.39 2.85 -8.21
C GLY A 85 -8.23 4.07 -8.53
N GLU A 86 -9.50 3.99 -8.19
CA GLU A 86 -10.44 5.04 -8.51
C GLU A 86 -10.28 6.26 -7.60
N SER A 87 -10.33 7.44 -8.19
CA SER A 87 -10.36 8.69 -7.43
C SER A 87 -11.70 9.35 -7.65
N LYS A 88 -12.33 9.80 -6.57
CA LYS A 88 -13.63 10.43 -6.66
C LYS A 88 -13.69 11.58 -5.67
N GLY A 89 -13.76 12.80 -6.19
CA GLY A 89 -13.74 13.99 -5.36
C GLY A 89 -12.42 14.13 -4.65
N VAL A 90 -12.44 14.20 -3.32
CA VAL A 90 -11.24 14.34 -2.50
C VAL A 90 -10.68 12.97 -2.09
N LYS A 91 -11.36 11.89 -2.44
CA LYS A 91 -10.97 10.54 -2.03
C LYS A 91 -10.29 9.78 -3.15
N SER A 92 -9.32 8.95 -2.78
CA SER A 92 -8.63 8.09 -3.72
C SER A 92 -8.49 6.70 -3.11
N THR A 93 -8.73 5.68 -3.90
CA THR A 93 -8.55 4.29 -3.47
C THR A 93 -7.19 3.81 -3.94
N ARG A 94 -6.46 3.21 -3.01
CA ARG A 94 -5.17 2.59 -3.33
C ARG A 94 -5.27 1.11 -3.05
N HIS A 95 -4.73 0.32 -3.96
CA HIS A 95 -4.69 -1.13 -3.82
C HIS A 95 -3.28 -1.59 -3.50
N VAL A 96 -3.16 -2.60 -2.65
CA VAL A 96 -1.88 -3.22 -2.33
C VAL A 96 -2.06 -4.73 -2.40
N GLU A 97 -1.09 -5.39 -3.02
CA GLU A 97 -1.05 -6.85 -3.07
C GLU A 97 0.32 -7.28 -2.57
N ILE A 98 0.34 -8.28 -1.69
CA ILE A 98 1.57 -8.84 -1.18
C ILE A 98 1.60 -10.30 -1.58
N SER A 99 2.67 -10.72 -2.24
CA SER A 99 2.79 -12.10 -2.73
C SER A 99 4.15 -12.68 -2.44
N LYS A 100 4.19 -14.01 -2.45
CA LYS A 100 5.41 -14.78 -2.37
C LYS A 100 5.42 -15.63 -3.63
N GLY A 101 6.27 -15.29 -4.59
CA GLY A 101 6.23 -15.92 -5.90
C GLY A 101 4.85 -15.71 -6.52
N ASP A 102 4.22 -16.80 -6.93
CA ASP A 102 2.90 -16.73 -7.54
C ASP A 102 1.75 -16.80 -6.54
N THR A 103 2.07 -16.90 -5.26
CA THR A 103 1.02 -17.03 -4.22
C THR A 103 0.69 -15.66 -3.65
N LEU A 104 -0.56 -15.27 -3.78
CA LEU A 104 -1.05 -14.03 -3.21
C LEU A 104 -1.31 -14.24 -1.71
N LEU A 105 -0.66 -13.45 -0.88
CA LEU A 105 -0.78 -13.57 0.58
C LEU A 105 -1.80 -12.59 1.14
N LEU A 106 -1.86 -11.40 0.58
CA LEU A 106 -2.71 -10.34 1.11
C LEU A 106 -3.18 -9.45 -0.03
N LYS A 107 -4.41 -8.99 0.09
CA LYS A 107 -4.99 -8.05 -0.84
C LYS A 107 -5.64 -6.95 -0.02
N ALA A 108 -5.28 -5.72 -0.29
CA ALA A 108 -5.78 -4.58 0.48
C ALA A 108 -6.33 -3.49 -0.42
N ALA A 109 -7.34 -2.81 0.06
CA ALA A 109 -7.86 -1.59 -0.55
C ALA A 109 -7.96 -0.55 0.54
N SER A 110 -7.37 0.61 0.32
CA SER A 110 -7.37 1.70 1.28
C SER A 110 -7.95 2.95 0.66
N THR A 111 -8.78 3.63 1.40
CA THR A 111 -9.36 4.90 0.98
C THR A 111 -8.61 6.03 1.68
N TRP A 112 -8.09 6.94 0.88
CA TRP A 112 -7.30 8.07 1.34
C TRP A 112 -8.00 9.37 0.96
N CYS A 113 -7.78 10.40 1.78
CA CYS A 113 -8.31 11.72 1.51
C CYS A 113 -7.14 12.70 1.39
N LEU A 114 -7.12 13.48 0.34
CA LEU A 114 -6.06 14.46 0.12
C LEU A 114 -6.37 15.72 0.91
N ILE A 115 -5.39 16.18 1.66
CA ILE A 115 -5.53 17.36 2.52
C ILE A 115 -4.58 18.45 2.04
N ASP A 116 -5.10 19.67 1.96
CA ASP A 116 -4.30 20.85 1.68
C ASP A 116 -3.54 21.21 2.97
N ALA A 117 -2.22 21.21 2.92
CA ALA A 117 -1.40 21.41 4.12
C ALA A 117 -1.55 22.81 4.71
N LYS A 118 -1.97 23.77 3.91
CA LYS A 118 -2.11 25.16 4.35
C LYS A 118 -3.45 25.38 5.05
N THR A 119 -4.52 24.88 4.47
CA THR A 119 -5.86 25.07 5.01
C THR A 119 -6.29 23.96 5.96
N LEU A 120 -5.61 22.80 5.90
CA LEU A 120 -5.95 21.60 6.64
C LEU A 120 -7.33 21.06 6.28
N ARG A 121 -7.76 21.31 5.04
CA ARG A 121 -9.06 20.86 4.54
C ARG A 121 -8.89 19.91 3.36
N PRO A 122 -9.86 19.01 3.17
CA PRO A 122 -9.83 18.14 1.99
C PRO A 122 -9.81 18.95 0.70
N THR A 123 -9.05 18.44 -0.28
CA THR A 123 -8.92 19.10 -1.57
C THR A 123 -8.81 18.04 -2.67
N ARG A 124 -8.93 18.48 -3.91
CA ARG A 124 -8.78 17.58 -5.04
C ARG A 124 -7.47 17.83 -5.76
#